data_ea173c27bc5616e83de3b3d2ad45197b
#
_entry.id   ea173c27bc5616e83de3b3d2ad45197b
#
_cell.length_a   1.000
_cell.length_b   1.000
_cell.length_c   1.000
_cell.angle_alpha   90.00
_cell.angle_beta   90.00
_cell.angle_gamma   90.00
#
_symmetry.space_group_name_H-M   'P 1'
#
loop_
_entity.id
_entity.type
_entity.pdbx_description
1 polymer ?
#
loop_
_entity_poly.entity_id
_entity_poly.type
_entity_poly.pdbx_seq_one_letter_code
_entity_poly.pdbx_strand_id
1 'polypeptide(L)'
;FPNAKRRGSSYAMGDLDGGEGQSTGVYPGRGGVYLAKDKSTGESTNILKLVMRQVGNYHETQAEIKALLGITDVQTVAAAPKPDTPKVQVKPLTGSWAMEYLTKERGLSTSTLRKYEVRSHSRNSSYNTDFYAFKFVSPDGDYVMLKSVGVDKAEKGRKDIWSTAAYATLWGWPTVDDTADQITICEGEIDAMSLSDMGADMPVLSVPSGCSNMGWIENDYEALERFETILCFDNDEAGETAAAEVAKRLGITRCKRLRVPSPHNDLNDLLLSGDGMGPLYENAESYDPKTLKPVDGMAAELAEEIDRYQQENEHNPFLFPELKYRFRKGELNIVAGYPGHGKSQWLYQSC
;
A
#
# COMPACT_ATOMS: atom_id res chain seq x y z
N PHE A 1 -6.52 -23.01 -15.21
CA PHE A 1 -7.40 -22.77 -16.34
C PHE A 1 -7.21 -23.88 -17.38
N PRO A 2 -7.99 -24.96 -17.31
CA PRO A 2 -7.82 -26.16 -18.17
C PRO A 2 -8.04 -25.85 -19.66
N ASN A 3 -8.84 -24.85 -19.98
CA ASN A 3 -9.14 -24.45 -21.36
C ASN A 3 -8.18 -23.39 -21.93
N ALA A 4 -7.22 -22.91 -21.13
CA ALA A 4 -6.25 -21.92 -21.59
C ALA A 4 -5.24 -22.54 -22.56
N LYS A 5 -5.13 -21.96 -23.76
CA LYS A 5 -4.20 -22.39 -24.80
C LYS A 5 -3.02 -21.44 -24.91
N ARG A 6 -1.81 -21.97 -24.80
CA ARG A 6 -0.57 -21.18 -24.91
C ARG A 6 -0.36 -20.64 -26.33
N ARG A 7 0.01 -19.37 -26.45
CA ARG A 7 0.37 -18.68 -27.68
C ARG A 7 1.65 -17.87 -27.50
N GLY A 8 2.80 -18.50 -27.74
CA GLY A 8 4.10 -17.88 -27.47
C GLY A 8 4.30 -17.57 -25.97
N SER A 9 4.44 -16.30 -25.62
CA SER A 9 4.53 -15.82 -24.23
C SER A 9 3.18 -15.49 -23.58
N SER A 10 2.06 -15.72 -24.29
CA SER A 10 0.72 -15.42 -23.81
C SER A 10 -0.15 -16.67 -23.79
N TYR A 11 -1.34 -16.55 -23.18
CA TYR A 11 -2.37 -17.58 -23.16
C TYR A 11 -3.69 -17.00 -23.65
N ALA A 12 -4.56 -17.84 -24.23
CA ALA A 12 -5.89 -17.48 -24.67
C ALA A 12 -6.92 -18.45 -24.10
N MET A 13 -8.07 -17.93 -23.68
CA MET A 13 -9.22 -18.67 -23.17
C MET A 13 -10.52 -17.93 -23.54
N GLY A 14 -11.70 -18.51 -23.27
CA GLY A 14 -12.97 -17.94 -23.70
C GLY A 14 -13.35 -16.67 -22.95
N ASP A 15 -13.21 -16.70 -21.63
CA ASP A 15 -13.56 -15.60 -20.72
C ASP A 15 -12.62 -15.53 -19.53
N LEU A 16 -12.86 -14.59 -18.61
CA LEU A 16 -12.06 -14.46 -17.38
C LEU A 16 -12.32 -15.56 -16.35
N ASP A 17 -13.36 -16.36 -16.52
CA ASP A 17 -13.68 -17.52 -15.69
C ASP A 17 -13.08 -18.83 -16.24
N GLY A 18 -12.33 -18.76 -17.34
CA GLY A 18 -11.61 -19.89 -17.93
C GLY A 18 -12.45 -20.75 -18.89
N GLY A 19 -13.54 -20.23 -19.41
CA GLY A 19 -14.39 -20.90 -20.41
C GLY A 19 -13.66 -21.26 -21.70
N GLU A 20 -14.30 -22.07 -22.52
CA GLU A 20 -13.80 -22.43 -23.86
C GLU A 20 -13.90 -21.24 -24.83
N GLY A 21 -12.84 -20.97 -25.57
CA GLY A 21 -12.81 -19.87 -26.52
C GLY A 21 -11.46 -19.19 -26.66
N GLN A 22 -11.47 -17.95 -27.16
CA GLN A 22 -10.26 -17.18 -27.44
C GLN A 22 -10.46 -15.66 -27.23
N SER A 23 -11.55 -15.23 -26.61
CA SER A 23 -11.85 -13.81 -26.42
C SER A 23 -10.97 -13.17 -25.35
N THR A 24 -10.51 -13.95 -24.37
CA THR A 24 -9.64 -13.48 -23.29
C THR A 24 -8.18 -13.83 -23.57
N GLY A 25 -7.32 -12.82 -23.56
CA GLY A 25 -5.88 -12.96 -23.63
C GLY A 25 -5.22 -12.72 -22.27
N VAL A 26 -4.31 -13.63 -21.87
CA VAL A 26 -3.44 -13.45 -20.70
C VAL A 26 -2.01 -13.23 -21.21
N TYR A 27 -1.42 -12.12 -20.91
CA TYR A 27 -0.13 -11.71 -21.45
C TYR A 27 0.74 -11.04 -20.38
N PRO A 28 2.08 -11.12 -20.52
CA PRO A 28 2.98 -10.44 -19.60
C PRO A 28 2.81 -8.91 -19.75
N GLY A 29 2.48 -8.27 -18.64
CA GLY A 29 2.49 -6.82 -18.50
C GLY A 29 3.86 -6.29 -18.08
N ARG A 30 3.96 -4.99 -17.88
CA ARG A 30 5.18 -4.35 -17.41
C ARG A 30 5.51 -4.81 -15.98
N GLY A 31 6.80 -4.94 -15.67
CA GLY A 31 7.26 -5.39 -14.36
C GLY A 31 7.06 -6.87 -14.04
N GLY A 32 6.76 -7.70 -15.05
CA GLY A 32 6.59 -9.14 -14.86
C GLY A 32 5.20 -9.57 -14.37
N VAL A 33 4.28 -8.63 -14.19
CA VAL A 33 2.90 -8.92 -13.79
C VAL A 33 2.09 -9.34 -15.01
N TYR A 34 1.45 -10.52 -14.96
CA TYR A 34 0.55 -10.95 -16.02
C TYR A 34 -0.81 -10.25 -15.91
N LEU A 35 -1.32 -9.79 -17.04
CA LEU A 35 -2.62 -9.16 -17.21
C LEU A 35 -3.53 -10.04 -18.05
N ALA A 36 -4.78 -10.16 -17.66
CA ALA A 36 -5.84 -10.81 -18.45
C ALA A 36 -6.81 -9.73 -18.96
N LYS A 37 -7.16 -9.82 -20.25
CA LYS A 37 -8.15 -8.92 -20.84
C LYS A 37 -9.12 -9.72 -21.70
N ASP A 38 -10.39 -9.59 -21.38
CA ASP A 38 -11.47 -10.10 -22.21
C ASP A 38 -11.86 -9.05 -23.26
N LYS A 39 -11.69 -9.41 -24.53
CA LYS A 39 -11.98 -8.52 -25.66
C LYS A 39 -13.48 -8.38 -25.93
N SER A 40 -14.29 -9.36 -25.49
CA SER A 40 -15.73 -9.36 -25.69
C SER A 40 -16.46 -8.42 -24.74
N THR A 41 -16.02 -8.37 -23.49
CA THR A 41 -16.60 -7.52 -22.44
C THR A 41 -15.82 -6.22 -22.22
N GLY A 42 -14.54 -6.16 -22.65
CA GLY A 42 -13.61 -5.08 -22.35
C GLY A 42 -13.01 -5.16 -20.95
N GLU A 43 -13.44 -6.11 -20.12
CA GLU A 43 -12.96 -6.29 -18.75
C GLU A 43 -11.48 -6.69 -18.75
N SER A 44 -10.72 -6.14 -17.79
CA SER A 44 -9.33 -6.50 -17.59
C SER A 44 -9.05 -6.70 -16.09
N THR A 45 -8.16 -7.66 -15.79
CA THR A 45 -7.78 -8.01 -14.42
C THR A 45 -6.32 -8.45 -14.35
N ASN A 46 -5.72 -8.46 -13.18
CA ASN A 46 -4.41 -9.06 -12.98
C ASN A 46 -4.51 -10.57 -12.75
N ILE A 47 -3.34 -11.25 -12.81
CA ILE A 47 -3.29 -12.72 -12.66
C ILE A 47 -3.81 -13.18 -11.30
N LEU A 48 -3.58 -12.42 -10.23
CA LEU A 48 -4.01 -12.76 -8.88
C LEU A 48 -5.55 -12.77 -8.80
N LYS A 49 -6.20 -11.68 -9.21
CA LYS A 49 -7.67 -11.61 -9.26
C LYS A 49 -8.26 -12.66 -10.21
N LEU A 50 -7.56 -12.99 -11.30
CA LEU A 50 -7.97 -14.04 -12.21
C LEU A 50 -7.98 -15.42 -11.53
N VAL A 51 -6.94 -15.76 -10.76
CA VAL A 51 -6.87 -17.03 -10.03
C VAL A 51 -7.85 -17.04 -8.85
N MET A 52 -8.06 -15.93 -8.18
CA MET A 52 -9.06 -15.80 -7.11
C MET A 52 -10.48 -16.15 -7.56
N ARG A 53 -10.86 -15.85 -8.81
CA ARG A 53 -12.15 -16.25 -9.37
C ARG A 53 -12.34 -17.77 -9.39
N GLN A 54 -11.26 -18.55 -9.51
CA GLN A 54 -11.30 -20.01 -9.55
C GLN A 54 -11.19 -20.63 -8.15
N VAL A 55 -10.39 -20.06 -7.29
CA VAL A 55 -10.04 -20.62 -5.97
C VAL A 55 -10.99 -20.12 -4.88
N GLY A 56 -11.55 -18.91 -5.05
CA GLY A 56 -12.58 -18.36 -4.20
C GLY A 56 -12.06 -17.47 -3.05
N ASN A 57 -10.81 -17.64 -2.60
CA ASN A 57 -10.24 -16.77 -1.57
C ASN A 57 -8.76 -16.45 -1.83
N TYR A 58 -8.30 -15.35 -1.22
CA TYR A 58 -6.95 -14.81 -1.41
C TYR A 58 -5.84 -15.73 -0.90
N HIS A 59 -6.01 -16.30 0.30
CA HIS A 59 -4.96 -17.12 0.94
C HIS A 59 -4.71 -18.42 0.19
N GLU A 60 -5.77 -19.12 -0.24
CA GLU A 60 -5.64 -20.33 -1.06
C GLU A 60 -5.05 -20.00 -2.43
N THR A 61 -5.45 -18.89 -3.04
CA THR A 61 -4.88 -18.40 -4.30
C THR A 61 -3.39 -18.15 -4.20
N GLN A 62 -2.95 -17.49 -3.14
CA GLN A 62 -1.55 -17.20 -2.91
C GLN A 62 -0.74 -18.47 -2.67
N ALA A 63 -1.27 -19.41 -1.89
CA ALA A 63 -0.65 -20.71 -1.64
C ALA A 63 -0.48 -21.51 -2.95
N GLU A 64 -1.51 -21.53 -3.79
CA GLU A 64 -1.47 -22.22 -5.08
C GLU A 64 -0.48 -21.58 -6.06
N ILE A 65 -0.45 -20.26 -6.15
CA ILE A 65 0.52 -19.53 -6.98
C ILE A 65 1.95 -19.77 -6.48
N LYS A 66 2.19 -19.72 -5.18
CA LYS A 66 3.51 -20.02 -4.57
C LYS A 66 3.94 -21.46 -4.92
N ALA A 67 3.04 -22.42 -4.77
CA ALA A 67 3.31 -23.83 -5.12
C ALA A 67 3.62 -24.01 -6.61
N LEU A 68 2.87 -23.37 -7.50
CA LEU A 68 3.07 -23.43 -8.96
C LEU A 68 4.40 -22.80 -9.40
N LEU A 69 4.83 -21.75 -8.72
CA LEU A 69 6.08 -21.05 -9.03
C LEU A 69 7.31 -21.64 -8.34
N GLY A 70 7.12 -22.64 -7.47
CA GLY A 70 8.22 -23.22 -6.67
C GLY A 70 8.82 -22.20 -5.69
N ILE A 71 8.05 -21.18 -5.30
CA ILE A 71 8.50 -20.17 -4.35
C ILE A 71 8.41 -20.78 -2.95
N THR A 72 9.53 -21.31 -2.47
CA THR A 72 9.70 -21.61 -1.05
C THR A 72 10.08 -20.32 -0.36
N ASP A 73 9.22 -19.90 0.55
CA ASP A 73 9.32 -18.74 1.44
C ASP A 73 10.43 -17.71 1.14
N VAL A 74 10.04 -16.60 0.51
CA VAL A 74 10.80 -15.36 0.66
C VAL A 74 10.87 -15.10 2.17
N GLN A 75 12.07 -14.85 2.71
CA GLN A 75 12.21 -14.41 4.09
C GLN A 75 11.39 -13.14 4.27
N THR A 76 10.13 -13.30 4.63
CA THR A 76 9.35 -12.21 5.18
C THR A 76 10.03 -11.80 6.48
N VAL A 77 10.30 -10.53 6.66
CA VAL A 77 10.68 -10.01 7.97
C VAL A 77 9.60 -10.51 8.92
N ALA A 78 9.98 -11.39 9.84
CA ALA A 78 9.01 -12.04 10.71
C ALA A 78 8.23 -10.95 11.46
N ALA A 79 6.91 -11.02 11.38
CA ALA A 79 6.05 -10.14 12.16
C ALA A 79 6.46 -10.21 13.63
N ALA A 80 6.40 -9.07 14.32
CA ALA A 80 6.73 -9.03 15.74
C ALA A 80 5.78 -9.96 16.52
N PRO A 81 6.27 -10.67 17.56
CA PRO A 81 5.39 -11.50 18.36
C PRO A 81 4.27 -10.67 18.97
N LYS A 82 3.04 -11.15 18.85
CA LYS A 82 1.88 -10.46 19.41
C LYS A 82 1.99 -10.41 20.94
N PRO A 83 1.72 -9.25 21.56
CA PRO A 83 1.70 -9.13 23.01
C PRO A 83 0.50 -9.87 23.61
N ASP A 84 0.58 -10.15 24.91
CA ASP A 84 -0.58 -10.62 25.68
C ASP A 84 -1.74 -9.63 25.61
N THR A 85 -2.95 -10.14 25.60
CA THR A 85 -4.18 -9.33 25.63
C THR A 85 -4.14 -8.31 26.76
N PRO A 86 -4.34 -7.01 26.49
CA PRO A 86 -4.30 -5.99 27.53
C PRO A 86 -5.35 -6.19 28.62
N LYS A 87 -4.91 -6.19 29.87
CA LYS A 87 -5.79 -6.35 31.06
C LYS A 87 -6.29 -5.01 31.62
N VAL A 88 -6.47 -4.01 30.76
CA VAL A 88 -6.89 -2.67 31.16
C VAL A 88 -8.42 -2.58 31.13
N GLN A 89 -8.99 -2.06 32.21
CA GLN A 89 -10.43 -1.81 32.29
C GLN A 89 -10.77 -0.50 31.59
N VAL A 90 -11.65 -0.59 30.61
CA VAL A 90 -12.25 0.56 29.94
C VAL A 90 -13.74 0.63 30.27
N LYS A 91 -14.30 1.83 30.24
CA LYS A 91 -15.71 2.08 30.48
C LYS A 91 -16.45 2.40 29.21
N PRO A 92 -17.78 2.21 29.15
CA PRO A 92 -18.57 2.75 28.06
C PRO A 92 -18.33 4.24 27.88
N LEU A 93 -18.33 4.70 26.64
CA LEU A 93 -18.13 6.11 26.31
C LEU A 93 -19.33 6.98 26.76
N THR A 94 -20.53 6.40 26.81
CA THR A 94 -21.80 7.09 27.11
C THR A 94 -21.74 7.80 28.46
N GLY A 95 -22.11 9.06 28.46
CA GLY A 95 -22.16 9.89 29.69
C GLY A 95 -20.79 10.33 30.22
N SER A 96 -19.71 10.07 29.47
CA SER A 96 -18.37 10.53 29.82
C SER A 96 -18.05 11.88 29.18
N TRP A 97 -17.11 12.60 29.79
CA TRP A 97 -16.54 13.80 29.16
C TRP A 97 -15.95 13.49 27.76
N ALA A 98 -15.33 12.32 27.62
CA ALA A 98 -14.75 11.91 26.35
C ALA A 98 -15.83 11.84 25.24
N MET A 99 -17.05 11.39 25.55
CA MET A 99 -18.17 11.42 24.62
C MET A 99 -18.52 12.85 24.20
N GLU A 100 -18.61 13.74 25.19
CA GLU A 100 -18.92 15.15 24.92
C GLU A 100 -17.84 15.85 24.09
N TYR A 101 -16.57 15.61 24.40
CA TYR A 101 -15.43 16.14 23.64
C TYR A 101 -15.46 15.65 22.18
N LEU A 102 -15.61 14.33 21.97
CA LEU A 102 -15.56 13.75 20.62
C LEU A 102 -16.76 14.17 19.78
N THR A 103 -17.95 14.37 20.38
CA THR A 103 -19.14 14.78 19.62
C THR A 103 -19.23 16.27 19.41
N LYS A 104 -18.90 17.09 20.41
CA LYS A 104 -19.09 18.55 20.32
C LYS A 104 -17.88 19.30 19.75
N GLU A 105 -16.65 18.86 20.14
CA GLU A 105 -15.43 19.56 19.72
C GLU A 105 -14.80 18.91 18.48
N ARG A 106 -14.98 17.59 18.30
CA ARG A 106 -14.48 16.89 17.13
C ARG A 106 -15.55 16.60 16.07
N GLY A 107 -16.82 16.90 16.34
CA GLY A 107 -17.92 16.75 15.40
C GLY A 107 -18.30 15.31 15.05
N LEU A 108 -17.73 14.31 15.75
CA LEU A 108 -17.93 12.89 15.43
C LEU A 108 -19.32 12.42 15.85
N SER A 109 -19.97 11.64 14.99
CA SER A 109 -21.27 11.06 15.27
C SER A 109 -21.17 9.91 16.30
N THR A 110 -22.25 9.72 17.06
CA THR A 110 -22.33 8.60 18.01
C THR A 110 -22.36 7.24 17.32
N SER A 111 -22.81 7.17 16.08
CA SER A 111 -22.77 5.96 15.24
C SER A 111 -21.36 5.54 14.93
N THR A 112 -20.50 6.48 14.49
CA THR A 112 -19.10 6.23 14.20
C THR A 112 -18.31 5.86 15.45
N LEU A 113 -18.53 6.56 16.56
CA LEU A 113 -17.90 6.21 17.83
C LEU A 113 -18.26 4.78 18.30
N ARG A 114 -19.46 4.30 18.00
CA ARG A 114 -19.87 2.92 18.26
C ARG A 114 -19.27 1.94 17.25
N LYS A 115 -19.30 2.26 15.98
CA LYS A 115 -18.71 1.45 14.89
C LYS A 115 -17.26 1.11 15.21
N TYR A 116 -16.50 2.10 15.66
CA TYR A 116 -15.07 1.95 16.00
C TYR A 116 -14.81 1.54 17.45
N GLU A 117 -15.84 1.23 18.22
CA GLU A 117 -15.75 0.80 19.62
C GLU A 117 -14.94 1.73 20.53
N VAL A 118 -15.02 3.04 20.33
CA VAL A 118 -14.32 4.01 21.19
C VAL A 118 -14.81 3.91 22.62
N ARG A 119 -13.89 3.97 23.58
CA ARG A 119 -14.16 3.79 25.03
C ARG A 119 -13.70 5.00 25.82
N SER A 120 -14.19 5.11 27.04
CA SER A 120 -13.66 6.00 28.07
C SER A 120 -12.65 5.24 28.94
N HIS A 121 -11.56 5.88 29.30
CA HIS A 121 -10.54 5.30 30.17
C HIS A 121 -10.26 6.23 31.33
N SER A 122 -10.18 5.68 32.55
CA SER A 122 -9.78 6.41 33.75
C SER A 122 -8.38 5.98 34.13
N ARG A 123 -7.47 6.95 34.18
CA ARG A 123 -6.06 6.72 34.50
C ARG A 123 -5.60 7.74 35.53
N ASN A 124 -4.75 7.31 36.46
CA ASN A 124 -4.02 8.27 37.29
C ASN A 124 -3.01 9.02 36.42
N SER A 125 -3.24 10.29 36.22
CA SER A 125 -2.35 11.19 35.51
C SER A 125 -1.98 12.38 36.41
N SER A 126 -0.74 12.84 36.28
CA SER A 126 -0.30 14.09 36.90
C SER A 126 -0.93 15.32 36.25
N TYR A 127 -1.60 15.15 35.15
CA TYR A 127 -2.31 16.17 34.39
C TYR A 127 -3.81 16.12 34.70
N ASN A 128 -4.47 17.28 34.68
CA ASN A 128 -5.93 17.37 34.79
C ASN A 128 -6.57 16.99 33.45
N THR A 129 -6.55 15.67 33.10
CA THR A 129 -6.98 15.14 31.83
C THR A 129 -8.07 14.12 32.00
N ASP A 130 -9.01 14.10 31.05
CA ASP A 130 -9.91 12.97 30.80
C ASP A 130 -9.45 12.21 29.57
N PHE A 131 -9.73 10.91 29.50
CA PHE A 131 -9.22 10.04 28.47
C PHE A 131 -10.32 9.39 27.66
N TYR A 132 -10.13 9.34 26.35
CA TYR A 132 -10.77 8.37 25.47
C TYR A 132 -9.75 7.32 25.04
N ALA A 133 -10.22 6.16 24.62
CA ALA A 133 -9.36 5.04 24.35
C ALA A 133 -9.77 4.28 23.08
N PHE A 134 -8.77 3.87 22.34
CA PHE A 134 -8.85 3.09 21.12
C PHE A 134 -8.33 1.68 21.38
N LYS A 135 -9.15 0.70 21.05
CA LYS A 135 -8.80 -0.71 21.11
C LYS A 135 -8.19 -1.12 19.79
N PHE A 136 -6.95 -1.55 19.80
CA PHE A 136 -6.26 -2.08 18.63
C PHE A 136 -6.45 -3.60 18.59
N VAL A 137 -6.99 -4.06 17.49
CA VAL A 137 -7.23 -5.47 17.19
C VAL A 137 -6.43 -5.79 15.94
N SER A 138 -5.65 -6.88 15.95
CA SER A 138 -4.90 -7.31 14.78
C SER A 138 -5.84 -7.79 13.66
N PRO A 139 -5.36 -7.94 12.42
CA PRO A 139 -6.15 -8.50 11.31
C PRO A 139 -6.78 -9.86 11.63
N ASP A 140 -6.14 -10.66 12.49
CA ASP A 140 -6.63 -11.98 12.91
C ASP A 140 -7.67 -11.93 14.04
N GLY A 141 -8.04 -10.72 14.51
CA GLY A 141 -9.03 -10.52 15.56
C GLY A 141 -8.49 -10.50 16.99
N ASP A 142 -7.17 -10.55 17.19
CA ASP A 142 -6.58 -10.51 18.54
C ASP A 142 -6.53 -9.09 19.08
N TYR A 143 -6.99 -8.88 20.31
CA TYR A 143 -6.83 -7.61 21.01
C TYR A 143 -5.40 -7.46 21.50
N VAL A 144 -4.62 -6.57 20.89
CA VAL A 144 -3.16 -6.47 21.09
C VAL A 144 -2.72 -5.21 21.84
N MET A 145 -3.47 -4.10 21.75
CA MET A 145 -3.07 -2.85 22.37
C MET A 145 -4.28 -1.97 22.71
N LEU A 146 -4.19 -1.23 23.82
CA LEU A 146 -5.05 -0.09 24.11
C LEU A 146 -4.23 1.19 24.03
N LYS A 147 -4.67 2.15 23.24
CA LYS A 147 -4.15 3.52 23.19
C LYS A 147 -5.13 4.45 23.88
N SER A 148 -4.68 5.17 24.89
CA SER A 148 -5.46 6.21 25.58
C SER A 148 -4.94 7.57 25.21
N VAL A 149 -5.85 8.47 24.90
CA VAL A 149 -5.54 9.88 24.60
C VAL A 149 -6.29 10.75 25.58
N GLY A 150 -5.53 11.54 26.34
CA GLY A 150 -6.04 12.53 27.27
C GLY A 150 -5.93 13.92 26.67
N VAL A 151 -6.91 14.75 26.94
CA VAL A 151 -6.89 16.16 26.60
C VAL A 151 -6.86 16.97 27.88
N ASP A 152 -5.85 17.82 28.02
CA ASP A 152 -5.72 18.70 29.20
C ASP A 152 -6.87 19.72 29.17
N LYS A 153 -7.64 19.76 30.27
CA LYS A 153 -8.72 20.72 30.46
C LYS A 153 -8.26 22.14 30.66
N ALA A 154 -7.04 22.31 31.19
CA ALA A 154 -6.44 23.62 31.50
C ALA A 154 -5.66 24.19 30.31
N GLU A 155 -4.93 23.36 29.58
CA GLU A 155 -4.18 23.71 28.37
C GLU A 155 -4.79 23.07 27.14
N LYS A 156 -5.62 23.81 26.39
CA LYS A 156 -6.20 23.31 25.14
C LYS A 156 -5.09 22.92 24.16
N GLY A 157 -5.17 21.68 23.67
CA GLY A 157 -4.24 21.13 22.68
C GLY A 157 -3.10 20.27 23.26
N ARG A 158 -2.84 20.29 24.57
CA ARG A 158 -1.91 19.37 25.20
C ARG A 158 -2.52 17.99 25.31
N LYS A 159 -1.88 16.99 24.70
CA LYS A 159 -2.32 15.60 24.74
C LYS A 159 -1.40 14.77 25.64
N ASP A 160 -1.99 13.91 26.46
CA ASP A 160 -1.29 12.84 27.19
C ASP A 160 -1.64 11.51 26.50
N ILE A 161 -0.67 10.93 25.79
CA ILE A 161 -0.86 9.68 25.03
C ILE A 161 -0.17 8.55 25.75
N TRP A 162 -0.88 7.45 25.95
CA TRP A 162 -0.38 6.26 26.58
C TRP A 162 -0.89 5.00 25.87
N SER A 163 -0.05 3.97 25.81
CA SER A 163 -0.42 2.66 25.25
C SER A 163 0.04 1.51 26.14
N THR A 164 -0.68 0.39 26.09
CA THR A 164 -0.37 -0.82 26.88
C THR A 164 0.81 -1.61 26.33
N ALA A 165 1.10 -1.48 25.05
CA ALA A 165 2.18 -2.18 24.37
C ALA A 165 2.73 -1.32 23.23
N ALA A 166 3.89 -1.71 22.72
CA ALA A 166 4.51 -1.10 21.55
C ALA A 166 4.23 -1.88 20.23
N TYR A 167 3.21 -2.73 20.22
CA TYR A 167 2.86 -3.50 19.03
C TYR A 167 2.20 -2.59 17.99
N ALA A 168 2.81 -2.49 16.82
CA ALA A 168 2.30 -1.68 15.74
C ALA A 168 1.35 -2.51 14.86
N THR A 169 0.09 -2.12 14.79
CA THR A 169 -0.93 -2.62 13.86
C THR A 169 -1.87 -1.48 13.53
N LEU A 170 -2.50 -1.48 12.37
CA LEU A 170 -3.48 -0.46 12.04
C LEU A 170 -4.69 -0.53 12.98
N TRP A 171 -5.24 0.62 13.31
CA TRP A 171 -6.51 0.70 14.02
C TRP A 171 -7.68 0.66 13.04
N GLY A 172 -8.77 -0.01 13.45
CA GLY A 172 -9.99 -0.08 12.67
C GLY A 172 -10.24 -1.43 11.98
N TRP A 173 -9.36 -2.42 12.08
CA TRP A 173 -9.55 -3.74 11.47
C TRP A 173 -10.94 -4.38 11.71
N PRO A 174 -11.58 -4.27 12.89
CA PRO A 174 -12.93 -4.81 13.09
C PRO A 174 -14.02 -4.18 12.21
N THR A 175 -13.73 -3.07 11.52
CA THR A 175 -14.66 -2.44 10.58
C THR A 175 -14.51 -2.92 9.14
N VAL A 176 -13.50 -3.75 8.87
CA VAL A 176 -13.20 -4.31 7.54
C VAL A 176 -13.99 -5.59 7.37
N ASP A 177 -14.84 -5.63 6.38
CA ASP A 177 -15.56 -6.84 6.01
C ASP A 177 -14.79 -7.67 4.96
N ASP A 178 -15.18 -8.94 4.81
CA ASP A 178 -14.50 -9.87 3.91
C ASP A 178 -14.66 -9.52 2.42
N THR A 179 -15.64 -8.69 2.09
CA THR A 179 -15.95 -8.29 0.71
C THR A 179 -15.19 -7.06 0.28
N ALA A 180 -14.59 -6.33 1.23
CA ALA A 180 -13.81 -5.14 0.91
C ALA A 180 -12.57 -5.49 0.09
N ASP A 181 -12.39 -4.80 -1.03
CA ASP A 181 -11.19 -4.87 -1.88
C ASP A 181 -10.36 -3.58 -1.84
N GLN A 182 -10.88 -2.54 -1.21
CA GLN A 182 -10.23 -1.25 -1.01
C GLN A 182 -10.30 -0.82 0.45
N ILE A 183 -9.28 -0.12 0.92
CA ILE A 183 -9.24 0.51 2.24
C ILE A 183 -8.62 1.90 2.14
N THR A 184 -8.99 2.77 3.07
CA THR A 184 -8.26 4.03 3.28
C THR A 184 -7.46 3.95 4.57
N ILE A 185 -6.21 4.44 4.54
CA ILE A 185 -5.35 4.56 5.72
C ILE A 185 -5.09 6.04 5.99
N CYS A 186 -5.47 6.49 7.20
CA CYS A 186 -5.26 7.85 7.68
C CYS A 186 -4.11 7.90 8.69
N GLU A 187 -3.62 9.11 8.98
CA GLU A 187 -2.54 9.31 9.97
C GLU A 187 -3.03 9.18 11.41
N GLY A 188 -4.26 9.54 11.69
CA GLY A 188 -4.83 9.55 13.03
C GLY A 188 -6.19 8.86 13.14
N GLU A 189 -6.52 8.38 14.35
CA GLU A 189 -7.82 7.72 14.60
C GLU A 189 -8.99 8.70 14.47
N ILE A 190 -8.77 9.99 14.81
CA ILE A 190 -9.79 11.02 14.62
C ILE A 190 -10.06 11.26 13.14
N ASP A 191 -9.01 11.28 12.32
CA ASP A 191 -9.13 11.46 10.87
C ASP A 191 -9.86 10.30 10.21
N ALA A 192 -9.54 9.07 10.62
CA ALA A 192 -10.23 7.89 10.14
C ALA A 192 -11.72 7.91 10.48
N MET A 193 -12.08 8.32 11.71
CA MET A 193 -13.47 8.48 12.10
C MET A 193 -14.16 9.63 11.36
N SER A 194 -13.46 10.74 11.15
CA SER A 194 -13.98 11.90 10.41
C SER A 194 -14.32 11.52 8.97
N LEU A 195 -13.42 10.82 8.30
CA LEU A 195 -13.66 10.34 6.94
C LEU A 195 -14.82 9.34 6.87
N SER A 196 -14.93 8.44 7.87
CA SER A 196 -16.07 7.52 7.98
C SER A 196 -17.39 8.26 8.22
N ASP A 197 -17.40 9.34 9.02
CA ASP A 197 -18.58 10.16 9.28
C ASP A 197 -19.01 10.97 8.05
N MET A 198 -18.06 11.37 7.22
CA MET A 198 -18.35 12.02 5.94
C MET A 198 -18.91 11.07 4.88
N GLY A 199 -19.05 9.78 5.18
CA GLY A 199 -19.70 8.79 4.32
C GLY A 199 -18.75 8.03 3.40
N ALA A 200 -17.55 7.71 3.86
CA ALA A 200 -16.63 6.84 3.11
C ALA A 200 -17.26 5.48 2.80
N ASP A 201 -17.27 5.08 1.54
CA ASP A 201 -17.86 3.83 1.04
C ASP A 201 -17.02 2.60 1.36
N MET A 202 -15.78 2.79 1.80
CA MET A 202 -14.84 1.72 2.13
C MET A 202 -14.38 1.81 3.58
N PRO A 203 -13.84 0.72 4.16
CA PRO A 203 -13.26 0.75 5.49
C PRO A 203 -12.12 1.77 5.60
N VAL A 204 -12.10 2.51 6.70
CA VAL A 204 -11.09 3.50 7.00
C VAL A 204 -10.31 3.09 8.23
N LEU A 205 -9.01 2.95 8.08
CA LEU A 205 -8.06 2.57 9.11
C LEU A 205 -7.15 3.73 9.46
N SER A 206 -6.43 3.66 10.57
CA SER A 206 -5.37 4.64 10.87
C SER A 206 -4.09 3.99 11.35
N VAL A 207 -2.96 4.69 11.18
CA VAL A 207 -1.68 4.26 11.74
C VAL A 207 -1.68 4.42 13.26
N PRO A 208 -0.95 3.57 14.01
CA PRO A 208 -1.04 3.54 15.49
C PRO A 208 -0.36 4.74 16.19
N SER A 209 0.65 5.36 15.56
CA SER A 209 1.49 6.36 16.24
C SER A 209 2.18 7.33 15.28
N GLY A 210 1.40 7.94 14.36
CA GLY A 210 1.91 8.91 13.39
C GLY A 210 2.84 8.29 12.33
N CYS A 211 3.30 9.11 11.43
CA CYS A 211 4.02 8.72 10.23
C CYS A 211 5.40 8.09 10.44
N SER A 212 6.03 8.27 11.61
CA SER A 212 7.40 7.82 11.85
C SER A 212 7.53 6.33 12.18
N ASN A 213 6.46 5.69 12.64
CA ASN A 213 6.47 4.27 12.99
C ASN A 213 5.77 3.43 11.92
N MET A 214 6.57 2.78 11.07
CA MET A 214 6.10 1.95 9.96
C MET A 214 6.01 0.45 10.28
N GLY A 215 6.28 0.03 11.53
CA GLY A 215 6.30 -1.39 11.93
C GLY A 215 4.94 -2.11 11.77
N TRP A 216 3.87 -1.36 11.62
CA TRP A 216 2.54 -1.91 11.31
C TRP A 216 2.49 -2.55 9.91
N ILE A 217 3.33 -2.09 8.97
CA ILE A 217 3.35 -2.66 7.62
C ILE A 217 3.79 -4.12 7.68
N GLU A 218 4.85 -4.44 8.43
CA GLU A 218 5.32 -5.81 8.56
C GLU A 218 4.32 -6.70 9.31
N ASN A 219 3.70 -6.16 10.36
CA ASN A 219 2.78 -6.93 11.20
C ASN A 219 1.45 -7.22 10.50
N ASP A 220 0.98 -6.30 9.64
CA ASP A 220 -0.31 -6.39 8.95
C ASP A 220 -0.15 -6.76 7.46
N TYR A 221 1.08 -7.04 6.98
CA TYR A 221 1.40 -7.15 5.56
C TYR A 221 0.52 -8.16 4.81
N GLU A 222 0.36 -9.36 5.37
CA GLU A 222 -0.44 -10.42 4.75
C GLU A 222 -1.90 -10.02 4.57
N ALA A 223 -2.46 -9.30 5.55
CA ALA A 223 -3.82 -8.80 5.45
C ALA A 223 -3.95 -7.66 4.45
N LEU A 224 -2.92 -6.80 4.35
CA LEU A 224 -2.90 -5.64 3.46
C LEU A 224 -2.69 -6.01 1.98
N GLU A 225 -2.08 -7.15 1.68
CA GLU A 225 -1.78 -7.55 0.31
C GLU A 225 -3.01 -7.65 -0.61
N ARG A 226 -4.20 -7.91 -0.07
CA ARG A 226 -5.43 -8.05 -0.84
C ARG A 226 -6.06 -6.72 -1.27
N PHE A 227 -5.70 -5.60 -0.63
CA PHE A 227 -6.38 -4.33 -0.83
C PHE A 227 -5.70 -3.41 -1.85
N GLU A 228 -6.50 -2.67 -2.58
CA GLU A 228 -6.09 -1.38 -3.11
C GLU A 228 -6.16 -0.35 -1.96
N THR A 229 -5.08 0.37 -1.73
CA THR A 229 -4.92 1.22 -0.55
C THR A 229 -4.94 2.70 -0.93
N ILE A 230 -5.82 3.47 -0.30
CA ILE A 230 -5.83 4.92 -0.42
C ILE A 230 -5.15 5.51 0.81
N LEU A 231 -4.10 6.28 0.61
CA LEU A 231 -3.32 6.91 1.67
C LEU A 231 -3.77 8.36 1.85
N CYS A 232 -4.40 8.66 2.99
CA CYS A 232 -4.87 9.99 3.35
C CYS A 232 -4.15 10.45 4.62
N PHE A 233 -2.91 10.89 4.47
CA PHE A 233 -2.06 11.45 5.53
C PHE A 233 -2.12 12.97 5.46
N ASP A 234 -1.60 13.64 6.49
CA ASP A 234 -1.61 15.09 6.53
C ASP A 234 -0.89 15.72 5.32
N ASN A 235 -1.29 16.92 4.94
CA ASN A 235 -0.75 17.62 3.76
C ASN A 235 0.57 18.34 4.03
N ASP A 236 1.35 17.85 4.99
CA ASP A 236 2.67 18.36 5.30
C ASP A 236 3.80 17.49 4.70
N GLU A 237 5.05 17.93 4.82
CA GLU A 237 6.21 17.23 4.28
C GLU A 237 6.39 15.84 4.92
N ALA A 238 6.05 15.69 6.20
CA ALA A 238 6.14 14.43 6.92
C ALA A 238 5.12 13.42 6.40
N GLY A 239 3.85 13.84 6.24
CA GLY A 239 2.76 13.04 5.69
C GLY A 239 3.01 12.63 4.24
N GLU A 240 3.52 13.53 3.38
CA GLU A 240 3.88 13.19 2.00
C GLU A 240 5.02 12.17 1.93
N THR A 241 6.06 12.35 2.74
CA THR A 241 7.20 11.41 2.81
C THR A 241 6.75 10.04 3.29
N ALA A 242 5.93 10.00 4.34
CA ALA A 242 5.41 8.77 4.90
C ALA A 242 4.48 8.04 3.91
N ALA A 243 3.57 8.77 3.26
CA ALA A 243 2.67 8.19 2.26
C ALA A 243 3.44 7.58 1.09
N ALA A 244 4.50 8.25 0.61
CA ALA A 244 5.36 7.73 -0.45
C ALA A 244 6.13 6.46 0.00
N GLU A 245 6.63 6.41 1.24
CA GLU A 245 7.32 5.23 1.77
C GLU A 245 6.34 4.05 1.98
N VAL A 246 5.13 4.31 2.48
CA VAL A 246 4.07 3.28 2.58
C VAL A 246 3.73 2.73 1.20
N ALA A 247 3.50 3.60 0.21
CA ALA A 247 3.19 3.18 -1.15
C ALA A 247 4.30 2.32 -1.77
N LYS A 248 5.57 2.67 -1.52
CA LYS A 248 6.72 1.89 -1.96
C LYS A 248 6.75 0.49 -1.35
N ARG A 249 6.42 0.36 -0.05
CA ARG A 249 6.46 -0.91 0.68
C ARG A 249 5.24 -1.80 0.40
N LEU A 250 4.05 -1.23 0.27
CA LEU A 250 2.82 -1.95 -0.07
C LEU A 250 2.69 -2.25 -1.58
N GLY A 251 3.41 -1.51 -2.41
CA GLY A 251 3.34 -1.60 -3.87
C GLY A 251 2.69 -0.37 -4.50
N ILE A 252 3.50 0.41 -5.21
CA ILE A 252 3.13 1.71 -5.82
C ILE A 252 1.86 1.62 -6.68
N THR A 253 1.70 0.52 -7.42
CA THR A 253 0.55 0.32 -8.34
C THR A 253 -0.76 0.03 -7.62
N ARG A 254 -0.72 -0.31 -6.33
CA ARG A 254 -1.88 -0.60 -5.48
C ARG A 254 -2.25 0.55 -4.56
N CYS A 255 -1.44 1.61 -4.56
CA CYS A 255 -1.64 2.73 -3.68
C CYS A 255 -2.04 3.99 -4.45
N LYS A 256 -2.93 4.78 -3.85
CA LYS A 256 -3.29 6.12 -4.30
C LYS A 256 -3.10 7.11 -3.17
N ARG A 257 -2.77 8.33 -3.49
CA ARG A 257 -2.67 9.44 -2.54
C ARG A 257 -3.94 10.26 -2.58
N LEU A 258 -4.62 10.38 -1.46
CA LEU A 258 -5.73 11.27 -1.24
C LEU A 258 -5.26 12.46 -0.41
N ARG A 259 -5.44 13.68 -0.90
CA ARG A 259 -5.10 14.90 -0.17
C ARG A 259 -6.34 15.58 0.35
N VAL A 260 -6.26 16.11 1.56
CA VAL A 260 -7.32 16.92 2.13
C VAL A 260 -7.42 18.24 1.34
N PRO A 261 -8.62 18.65 0.89
CA PRO A 261 -8.77 19.87 0.11
C PRO A 261 -8.36 21.13 0.90
N SER A 262 -7.62 22.02 0.27
CA SER A 262 -7.36 23.35 0.86
C SER A 262 -8.68 24.12 1.05
N PRO A 263 -8.87 24.87 2.15
CA PRO A 263 -7.86 25.31 3.13
C PRO A 263 -7.69 24.39 4.35
N HIS A 264 -8.26 23.19 4.36
CA HIS A 264 -8.24 22.30 5.52
C HIS A 264 -6.87 21.63 5.70
N ASN A 265 -6.43 21.44 6.95
CA ASN A 265 -5.17 20.81 7.28
C ASN A 265 -5.30 19.29 7.41
N ASP A 266 -6.39 18.83 8.02
CA ASP A 266 -6.68 17.42 8.26
C ASP A 266 -8.15 17.08 7.97
N LEU A 267 -8.50 15.80 8.03
CA LEU A 267 -9.86 15.34 7.78
C LEU A 267 -10.88 15.77 8.85
N ASN A 268 -10.42 16.02 10.07
CA ASN A 268 -11.29 16.53 11.12
C ASN A 268 -11.67 18.01 10.89
N ASP A 269 -10.72 18.83 10.42
CA ASP A 269 -11.00 20.20 10.00
C ASP A 269 -12.05 20.22 8.87
N LEU A 270 -11.91 19.32 7.89
CA LEU A 270 -12.88 19.19 6.79
C LEU A 270 -14.26 18.76 7.29
N LEU A 271 -14.35 17.82 8.23
CA LEU A 271 -15.62 17.41 8.84
C LEU A 271 -16.30 18.60 9.55
N LEU A 272 -15.52 19.35 10.35
CA LEU A 272 -16.02 20.47 11.13
C LEU A 272 -16.47 21.67 10.27
N SER A 273 -15.89 21.85 9.09
CA SER A 273 -16.33 22.90 8.16
C SER A 273 -17.72 22.64 7.58
N GLY A 274 -18.15 21.38 7.53
CA GLY A 274 -19.40 20.98 6.90
C GLY A 274 -19.34 20.95 5.36
N ASP A 275 -18.16 21.12 4.76
CA ASP A 275 -17.98 21.09 3.30
C ASP A 275 -18.19 19.68 2.71
N GLY A 276 -18.20 18.66 3.58
CA GLY A 276 -18.47 17.29 3.19
C GLY A 276 -17.36 16.65 2.36
N MET A 277 -17.57 15.40 1.98
CA MET A 277 -16.58 14.64 1.22
C MET A 277 -16.48 15.08 -0.24
N GLY A 278 -17.58 15.61 -0.82
CA GLY A 278 -17.62 15.92 -2.24
C GLY A 278 -17.01 14.82 -3.11
N PRO A 279 -16.29 15.15 -4.17
CA PRO A 279 -15.58 14.18 -5.01
C PRO A 279 -14.21 13.78 -4.44
N LEU A 280 -14.05 13.71 -3.12
CA LEU A 280 -12.74 13.52 -2.47
C LEU A 280 -12.00 12.30 -3.04
N TYR A 281 -12.66 11.15 -3.14
CA TYR A 281 -12.05 9.93 -3.68
C TYR A 281 -11.78 9.98 -5.18
N GLU A 282 -12.52 10.78 -5.95
CA GLU A 282 -12.28 10.99 -7.38
C GLU A 282 -10.96 11.72 -7.62
N ASN A 283 -10.50 12.50 -6.64
CA ASN A 283 -9.23 13.22 -6.67
C ASN A 283 -8.05 12.40 -6.14
N ALA A 284 -8.25 11.12 -5.82
CA ALA A 284 -7.15 10.26 -5.39
C ALA A 284 -6.16 10.01 -6.54
N GLU A 285 -4.94 10.50 -6.37
CA GLU A 285 -3.87 10.41 -7.35
C GLU A 285 -3.12 9.09 -7.22
N SER A 286 -2.91 8.41 -8.35
CA SER A 286 -2.01 7.25 -8.40
C SER A 286 -0.57 7.70 -8.19
N TYR A 287 0.20 6.88 -7.45
CA TYR A 287 1.64 7.05 -7.41
C TYR A 287 2.23 6.63 -8.74
N ASP A 288 2.37 7.57 -9.66
CA ASP A 288 3.16 7.35 -10.87
C ASP A 288 4.64 7.35 -10.48
N PRO A 289 5.37 6.26 -10.69
CA PRO A 289 6.82 6.32 -10.58
C PRO A 289 7.29 7.41 -11.54
N LYS A 290 7.96 8.44 -11.03
CA LYS A 290 8.52 9.55 -11.85
C LYS A 290 9.43 9.05 -12.99
N THR A 291 9.79 7.75 -12.95
CA THR A 291 10.58 7.02 -13.94
C THR A 291 9.73 6.33 -15.02
N LEU A 292 8.39 6.20 -14.84
CA LEU A 292 7.52 5.64 -15.86
C LEU A 292 6.83 6.77 -16.62
N LYS A 293 7.41 7.16 -17.74
CA LYS A 293 6.76 8.08 -18.68
C LYS A 293 5.81 7.29 -19.59
N PRO A 294 4.61 7.82 -19.94
CA PRO A 294 3.77 7.22 -20.97
C PRO A 294 4.56 7.08 -22.29
N VAL A 295 4.42 5.93 -22.94
CA VAL A 295 5.16 5.66 -24.20
C VAL A 295 4.90 6.74 -25.25
N ASP A 296 3.68 7.27 -25.29
CA ASP A 296 3.29 8.29 -26.25
C ASP A 296 4.05 9.62 -26.05
N GLY A 297 4.46 9.93 -24.80
CA GLY A 297 5.31 11.10 -24.50
C GLY A 297 6.81 10.86 -24.66
N MET A 298 7.23 9.59 -24.76
CA MET A 298 8.65 9.20 -24.81
C MET A 298 9.20 9.04 -26.23
N ALA A 299 8.33 9.03 -27.25
CA ALA A 299 8.76 8.71 -28.61
C ALA A 299 9.87 9.66 -29.14
N ALA A 300 9.77 10.95 -28.85
CA ALA A 300 10.76 11.94 -29.24
C ALA A 300 12.09 11.78 -28.44
N GLU A 301 11.98 11.61 -27.11
CA GLU A 301 13.16 11.40 -26.24
C GLU A 301 13.86 10.08 -26.59
N LEU A 302 13.10 9.04 -26.92
CA LEU A 302 13.64 7.73 -27.32
C LEU A 302 14.35 7.82 -28.67
N ALA A 303 13.78 8.57 -29.62
CA ALA A 303 14.40 8.81 -30.91
C ALA A 303 15.73 9.56 -30.76
N GLU A 304 15.78 10.63 -29.98
CA GLU A 304 17.00 11.37 -29.68
C GLU A 304 18.05 10.51 -28.96
N GLU A 305 17.62 9.65 -28.02
CA GLU A 305 18.50 8.73 -27.31
C GLU A 305 19.08 7.66 -28.25
N ILE A 306 18.26 7.13 -29.16
CA ILE A 306 18.68 6.16 -30.17
C ILE A 306 19.69 6.82 -31.14
N ASP A 307 19.40 8.03 -31.61
CA ASP A 307 20.28 8.76 -32.51
C ASP A 307 21.61 9.08 -31.82
N ARG A 308 21.59 9.54 -30.59
CA ARG A 308 22.80 9.77 -29.78
C ARG A 308 23.60 8.49 -29.60
N TYR A 309 22.93 7.40 -29.24
CA TYR A 309 23.53 6.08 -29.06
C TYR A 309 24.15 5.56 -30.36
N GLN A 310 23.53 5.77 -31.51
CA GLN A 310 24.07 5.42 -32.82
C GLN A 310 25.30 6.24 -33.13
N GLN A 311 25.27 7.58 -32.95
CA GLN A 311 26.42 8.47 -33.20
C GLN A 311 27.59 8.15 -32.28
N GLU A 312 27.37 7.92 -30.98
CA GLU A 312 28.44 7.56 -30.03
C GLU A 312 29.08 6.20 -30.34
N ASN A 313 28.35 5.28 -30.97
CA ASN A 313 28.82 3.93 -31.26
C ASN A 313 29.29 3.74 -32.72
N GLU A 314 28.99 4.66 -33.61
CA GLU A 314 29.47 4.57 -35.02
C GLU A 314 31.01 4.61 -35.12
N HIS A 315 31.68 5.26 -34.19
CA HIS A 315 33.12 5.44 -34.19
C HIS A 315 33.88 4.43 -33.35
N ASN A 316 33.19 3.53 -32.64
CA ASN A 316 33.85 2.46 -31.87
C ASN A 316 34.25 1.31 -32.79
N PRO A 317 35.54 1.07 -33.03
CA PRO A 317 35.97 -0.03 -33.90
C PRO A 317 35.57 -1.36 -33.32
N PHE A 318 35.31 -2.33 -34.18
CA PHE A 318 35.15 -3.71 -33.73
C PHE A 318 36.48 -4.19 -33.14
N LEU A 319 36.41 -4.69 -31.89
CA LEU A 319 37.58 -5.26 -31.21
C LEU A 319 38.12 -6.48 -31.99
N PHE A 320 37.20 -7.26 -32.52
CA PHE A 320 37.44 -8.38 -33.43
C PHE A 320 36.42 -8.27 -34.58
N PRO A 321 36.87 -7.85 -35.78
CA PRO A 321 35.96 -7.71 -36.93
C PRO A 321 35.16 -8.96 -37.24
N GLU A 322 35.74 -10.14 -37.01
CA GLU A 322 35.12 -11.43 -37.28
C GLU A 322 33.94 -11.73 -36.32
N LEU A 323 34.01 -11.26 -35.07
CA LEU A 323 32.99 -11.47 -34.05
C LEU A 323 31.97 -10.34 -34.02
N LYS A 324 32.18 -9.25 -34.75
CA LYS A 324 31.31 -8.04 -34.73
C LYS A 324 31.01 -7.55 -33.30
N TYR A 325 31.98 -7.69 -32.39
CA TYR A 325 31.85 -7.30 -30.99
C TYR A 325 32.43 -5.92 -30.76
N ARG A 326 31.66 -5.06 -30.05
CA ARG A 326 32.10 -3.72 -29.68
C ARG A 326 31.86 -3.50 -28.18
N PHE A 327 32.76 -2.81 -27.52
CA PHE A 327 32.50 -2.24 -26.20
C PHE A 327 31.63 -1.00 -26.34
N ARG A 328 30.61 -0.91 -25.49
CA ARG A 328 29.72 0.24 -25.47
C ARG A 328 29.83 0.95 -24.14
N LYS A 329 29.71 2.28 -24.16
CA LYS A 329 29.70 3.08 -22.95
C LYS A 329 28.52 2.73 -22.05
N GLY A 330 28.77 2.50 -20.76
CA GLY A 330 27.73 2.15 -19.78
C GLY A 330 27.39 0.67 -19.70
N GLU A 331 28.00 -0.19 -20.51
CA GLU A 331 27.83 -1.66 -20.41
C GLU A 331 28.87 -2.28 -19.49
N LEU A 332 28.44 -3.26 -18.68
CA LEU A 332 29.33 -4.13 -17.92
C LEU A 332 29.73 -5.32 -18.77
N ASN A 333 31.00 -5.39 -19.14
CA ASN A 333 31.53 -6.52 -19.89
C ASN A 333 32.29 -7.46 -18.96
N ILE A 334 31.89 -8.73 -18.91
CA ILE A 334 32.51 -9.77 -18.06
C ILE A 334 33.29 -10.72 -18.95
N VAL A 335 34.61 -10.83 -18.71
CA VAL A 335 35.49 -11.77 -19.39
C VAL A 335 35.78 -12.94 -18.46
N ALA A 336 35.25 -14.13 -18.82
CA ALA A 336 35.45 -15.36 -18.07
C ALA A 336 36.33 -16.37 -18.84
N GLY A 337 37.07 -17.19 -18.10
CA GLY A 337 37.91 -18.26 -18.67
C GLY A 337 38.84 -18.87 -17.63
N TYR A 338 39.46 -20.01 -17.92
CA TYR A 338 40.36 -20.67 -17.03
C TYR A 338 41.64 -19.86 -16.72
N PRO A 339 42.31 -20.05 -15.56
CA PRO A 339 43.60 -19.44 -15.27
C PRO A 339 44.61 -19.74 -16.37
N GLY A 340 45.43 -18.78 -16.74
CA GLY A 340 46.49 -18.97 -17.78
C GLY A 340 46.02 -18.78 -19.24
N HIS A 341 44.73 -18.62 -19.52
CA HIS A 341 44.20 -18.49 -20.89
C HIS A 341 44.21 -17.04 -21.44
N GLY A 342 45.11 -16.18 -20.92
CA GLY A 342 45.35 -14.88 -21.50
C GLY A 342 44.30 -13.77 -21.29
N LYS A 343 43.34 -13.97 -20.31
CA LYS A 343 42.29 -12.95 -20.03
C LYS A 343 42.84 -11.55 -19.76
N SER A 344 43.87 -11.47 -18.92
CA SER A 344 44.51 -10.19 -18.58
C SER A 344 45.22 -9.56 -19.79
N GLN A 345 45.83 -10.38 -20.62
CA GLN A 345 46.49 -9.92 -21.86
C GLN A 345 45.47 -9.41 -22.88
N TRP A 346 44.32 -10.12 -22.97
CA TRP A 346 43.18 -9.71 -23.80
C TRP A 346 42.61 -8.36 -23.34
N LEU A 347 42.34 -8.18 -22.03
CA LEU A 347 41.89 -6.91 -21.47
C LEU A 347 42.90 -5.77 -21.73
N TYR A 348 44.19 -6.04 -21.62
CA TYR A 348 45.25 -5.04 -21.86
C TYR A 348 45.30 -4.58 -23.32
N GLN A 349 44.91 -5.43 -24.27
CA GLN A 349 44.85 -5.10 -25.69
C GLN A 349 43.54 -4.42 -26.08
N SER A 350 42.54 -4.49 -25.19
CA SER A 350 41.18 -3.98 -25.45
C SER A 350 40.94 -2.59 -24.87
N CYS A 351 41.83 -2.11 -23.99
CA CYS A 351 41.87 -0.75 -23.45
C CYS A 351 42.81 0.13 -24.25
#